data_7e0aecb7acc4f4c3e24b0d4869c875cd
#
_entry.id   7e0aecb7acc4f4c3e24b0d4869c875cd
#
_cell.length_a   1.000
_cell.length_b   1.000
_cell.length_c   1.000
_cell.angle_alpha   90.00
_cell.angle_beta   90.00
_cell.angle_gamma   90.00
#
_symmetry.space_group_name_H-M   'P 1'
#
loop_
_entity.id
_entity.type
_entity.pdbx_description
1 polymer ?
#
loop_
_entity_poly.entity_id
_entity_poly.type
_entity_poly.pdbx_seq_one_letter_code
_entity_poly.pdbx_strand_id
1 'polypeptide(L)'
;MKLVKNENNKNTEIVTDEEAREAFVKILKWLGEDPSREGLLETPKRVTKAFKEYFKGYKEDPKEILSKTFGDVEGYSDMVVQKNISVQSHCEHHMAPIIGIAHVAYIPNERVVGLCKIARVVEVFSKRLQTQERLTVQIANTLMESLDAKGVAVTIDSTHQCMTMRGIKKEQATTVTNFYLGQFKDDLSYQNRYLRFIAK
;
A
#
# COMPACT_ATOMS: atom_id res chain seq x y z
N MET A 1 -16.69 16.60 -0.60
CA MET A 1 -15.65 15.57 -0.64
C MET A 1 -14.33 16.23 -1.08
N LYS A 2 -13.38 16.50 -0.18
CA LYS A 2 -12.09 17.14 -0.55
C LYS A 2 -11.13 16.03 -1.00
N LEU A 3 -10.79 16.00 -2.29
CA LEU A 3 -9.70 15.18 -2.81
C LEU A 3 -8.39 15.76 -2.28
N VAL A 4 -7.50 14.90 -1.74
CA VAL A 4 -6.11 15.27 -1.48
C VAL A 4 -5.51 15.64 -2.84
N LYS A 5 -5.15 16.90 -3.03
CA LYS A 5 -4.61 17.39 -4.30
C LYS A 5 -3.28 16.68 -4.56
N ASN A 6 -3.27 15.83 -5.58
CA ASN A 6 -2.02 15.42 -6.22
C ASN A 6 -1.51 16.66 -6.94
N GLU A 7 -0.39 17.23 -6.53
CA GLU A 7 0.13 18.52 -7.04
C GLU A 7 0.42 18.55 -8.56
N ASN A 8 0.30 17.40 -9.23
CA ASN A 8 0.54 17.25 -10.67
C ASN A 8 -0.73 17.17 -11.53
N ASN A 9 -1.94 17.37 -10.98
CA ASN A 9 -3.17 17.21 -11.77
C ASN A 9 -4.02 18.47 -11.79
N LYS A 10 -3.66 19.40 -12.69
CA LYS A 10 -4.34 20.71 -12.86
C LYS A 10 -5.69 20.66 -13.57
N ASN A 11 -6.17 19.51 -14.08
CA ASN A 11 -7.48 19.38 -14.75
C ASN A 11 -8.00 17.94 -14.66
N THR A 12 -8.45 17.48 -13.49
CA THR A 12 -9.25 16.24 -13.42
C THR A 12 -10.73 16.63 -13.49
N GLU A 13 -11.34 16.36 -14.61
CA GLU A 13 -12.80 16.29 -14.74
C GLU A 13 -13.33 15.31 -13.68
N ILE A 14 -14.30 15.75 -12.89
CA ILE A 14 -14.87 14.90 -11.84
C ILE A 14 -15.83 13.92 -12.51
N VAL A 15 -15.39 12.68 -12.68
CA VAL A 15 -16.22 11.58 -13.19
C VAL A 15 -17.16 11.12 -12.08
N THR A 16 -18.46 11.05 -12.40
CA THR A 16 -19.51 10.59 -11.50
C THR A 16 -19.51 9.06 -11.38
N ASP A 17 -20.21 8.55 -10.36
CA ASP A 17 -20.43 7.12 -10.19
C ASP A 17 -21.19 6.50 -11.36
N GLU A 18 -22.12 7.25 -11.95
CA GLU A 18 -22.92 6.79 -13.08
C GLU A 18 -22.06 6.65 -14.34
N GLU A 19 -21.26 7.66 -14.66
CA GLU A 19 -20.29 7.60 -15.78
C GLU A 19 -19.30 6.45 -15.62
N ALA A 20 -18.85 6.17 -14.38
CA ALA A 20 -18.01 5.02 -14.10
C ALA A 20 -18.73 3.69 -14.36
N ARG A 21 -20.01 3.56 -13.98
CA ARG A 21 -20.83 2.37 -14.26
C ARG A 21 -21.03 2.17 -15.76
N GLU A 22 -21.34 3.24 -16.50
CA GLU A 22 -21.47 3.19 -17.95
C GLU A 22 -20.17 2.73 -18.64
N ALA A 23 -19.01 3.16 -18.12
CA ALA A 23 -17.71 2.70 -18.61
C ALA A 23 -17.55 1.18 -18.41
N PHE A 24 -17.98 0.62 -17.26
CA PHE A 24 -17.95 -0.82 -17.03
C PHE A 24 -18.93 -1.58 -17.94
N VAL A 25 -20.09 -1.03 -18.25
CA VAL A 25 -21.00 -1.61 -19.25
C VAL A 25 -20.31 -1.71 -20.62
N LYS A 26 -19.59 -0.64 -21.03
CA LYS A 26 -18.81 -0.66 -22.28
C LYS A 26 -17.70 -1.70 -22.28
N ILE A 27 -17.01 -1.86 -21.14
CA ILE A 27 -15.96 -2.89 -20.96
C ILE A 27 -16.56 -4.28 -21.11
N LEU A 28 -17.71 -4.59 -20.47
CA LEU A 28 -18.38 -5.87 -20.61
C LEU A 28 -18.72 -6.18 -22.07
N LYS A 29 -19.28 -5.23 -22.79
CA LYS A 29 -19.56 -5.38 -24.24
C LYS A 29 -18.29 -5.60 -25.06
N TRP A 30 -17.22 -4.88 -24.76
CA TRP A 30 -15.94 -5.05 -25.43
C TRP A 30 -15.33 -6.43 -25.21
N LEU A 31 -15.56 -7.04 -24.03
CA LEU A 31 -15.16 -8.42 -23.73
C LEU A 31 -16.03 -9.47 -24.45
N GLY A 32 -17.10 -9.06 -25.13
CA GLY A 32 -18.06 -9.97 -25.80
C GLY A 32 -19.19 -10.46 -24.91
N GLU A 33 -19.39 -9.86 -23.73
CA GLU A 33 -20.45 -10.23 -22.80
C GLU A 33 -21.74 -9.43 -23.05
N ASP A 34 -22.89 -10.03 -22.69
CA ASP A 34 -24.17 -9.36 -22.63
C ASP A 34 -24.44 -8.77 -21.24
N PRO A 35 -24.32 -7.43 -21.04
CA PRO A 35 -24.57 -6.84 -19.74
C PRO A 35 -26.02 -6.95 -19.26
N SER A 36 -26.98 -7.33 -20.13
CA SER A 36 -28.39 -7.48 -19.77
C SER A 36 -28.72 -8.87 -19.17
N ARG A 37 -27.82 -9.86 -19.28
CA ARG A 37 -28.04 -11.16 -18.67
C ARG A 37 -28.07 -11.06 -17.13
N GLU A 38 -28.91 -11.87 -16.49
CA GLU A 38 -29.20 -11.84 -15.05
C GLU A 38 -27.94 -11.71 -14.16
N GLY A 39 -26.91 -12.51 -14.45
CA GLY A 39 -25.67 -12.51 -13.66
C GLY A 39 -24.84 -11.25 -13.79
N LEU A 40 -25.04 -10.40 -14.80
CA LEU A 40 -24.29 -9.18 -15.05
C LEU A 40 -25.03 -7.87 -14.80
N LEU A 41 -26.34 -7.91 -14.58
CA LEU A 41 -27.17 -6.70 -14.37
C LEU A 41 -26.60 -5.77 -13.28
N GLU A 42 -26.16 -6.34 -12.16
CA GLU A 42 -25.61 -5.57 -11.03
C GLU A 42 -24.09 -5.42 -11.10
N THR A 43 -23.38 -6.03 -12.06
CA THR A 43 -21.93 -6.04 -12.14
C THR A 43 -21.32 -4.64 -12.24
N PRO A 44 -21.80 -3.71 -13.09
CA PRO A 44 -21.26 -2.36 -13.15
C PRO A 44 -21.28 -1.64 -11.80
N LYS A 45 -22.39 -1.75 -11.07
CA LYS A 45 -22.55 -1.17 -9.73
C LYS A 45 -21.62 -1.82 -8.70
N ARG A 46 -21.51 -3.17 -8.72
CA ARG A 46 -20.64 -3.91 -7.80
C ARG A 46 -19.17 -3.59 -8.04
N VAL A 47 -18.72 -3.53 -9.29
CA VAL A 47 -17.33 -3.20 -9.64
C VAL A 47 -17.00 -1.76 -9.25
N THR A 48 -17.88 -0.80 -9.54
CA THR A 48 -17.69 0.60 -9.11
C THR A 48 -17.54 0.72 -7.58
N LYS A 49 -18.36 -0.01 -6.81
CA LYS A 49 -18.25 -0.05 -5.36
C LYS A 49 -16.93 -0.70 -4.91
N ALA A 50 -16.56 -1.84 -5.47
CA ALA A 50 -15.32 -2.54 -5.15
C ALA A 50 -14.08 -1.67 -5.44
N PHE A 51 -14.06 -0.94 -6.55
CA PHE A 51 -12.96 -0.05 -6.90
C PHE A 51 -12.81 1.11 -5.90
N LYS A 52 -13.91 1.64 -5.36
CA LYS A 52 -13.85 2.62 -4.28
C LYS A 52 -13.19 2.08 -3.01
N GLU A 53 -13.39 0.79 -2.72
CA GLU A 53 -12.73 0.11 -1.58
C GLU A 53 -11.27 -0.20 -1.89
N TYR A 54 -10.96 -0.69 -3.11
CA TYR A 54 -9.59 -1.00 -3.53
C TYR A 54 -8.70 0.23 -3.58
N PHE A 55 -9.26 1.39 -3.92
CA PHE A 55 -8.52 2.64 -4.12
C PHE A 55 -8.87 3.73 -3.10
N LYS A 56 -9.40 3.35 -1.93
CA LYS A 56 -9.75 4.32 -0.87
C LYS A 56 -8.55 5.13 -0.36
N GLY A 57 -7.34 4.58 -0.46
CA GLY A 57 -6.11 5.20 0.00
C GLY A 57 -5.77 6.54 -0.69
N TYR A 58 -6.35 6.83 -1.87
CA TYR A 58 -6.24 8.16 -2.48
C TYR A 58 -6.98 9.27 -1.71
N LYS A 59 -7.88 8.90 -0.79
CA LYS A 59 -8.69 9.83 0.01
C LYS A 59 -8.19 9.97 1.45
N GLU A 60 -7.15 9.24 1.81
CA GLU A 60 -6.62 9.17 3.17
C GLU A 60 -5.22 9.81 3.23
N ASP A 61 -4.95 10.58 4.28
CA ASP A 61 -3.64 11.17 4.55
C ASP A 61 -2.86 10.30 5.55
N PRO A 62 -1.77 9.63 5.12
CA PRO A 62 -0.97 8.80 6.01
C PRO A 62 -0.25 9.60 7.11
N LYS A 63 0.05 10.89 6.90
CA LYS A 63 0.67 11.76 7.91
C LYS A 63 -0.31 12.08 9.04
N GLU A 64 -1.58 12.30 8.73
CA GLU A 64 -2.63 12.50 9.73
C GLU A 64 -2.78 11.25 10.63
N ILE A 65 -2.69 10.05 10.04
CA ILE A 65 -2.73 8.79 10.79
C ILE A 65 -1.61 8.73 11.85
N LEU A 66 -0.42 9.21 11.52
CA LEU A 66 0.75 9.19 12.39
C LEU A 66 0.84 10.37 13.37
N SER A 67 -0.06 11.34 13.31
CA SER A 67 -0.02 12.57 14.13
C SER A 67 -0.09 12.32 15.64
N LYS A 68 -0.71 11.23 16.07
CA LYS A 68 -0.81 10.86 17.50
C LYS A 68 0.31 9.91 17.89
N THR A 69 1.25 10.41 18.65
CA THR A 69 2.42 9.70 19.19
C THR A 69 2.44 9.75 20.72
N PHE A 70 3.26 8.89 21.35
CA PHE A 70 3.41 8.78 22.78
C PHE A 70 4.88 9.03 23.15
N GLY A 71 5.15 9.84 24.20
CA GLY A 71 6.51 10.17 24.64
C GLY A 71 6.99 9.32 25.81
N ASP A 72 6.07 8.70 26.57
CA ASP A 72 6.43 7.90 27.73
C ASP A 72 6.67 6.44 27.31
N VAL A 73 7.93 6.10 27.13
CA VAL A 73 8.41 4.77 26.70
C VAL A 73 9.45 4.19 27.66
N GLU A 74 9.59 4.77 28.85
CA GLU A 74 10.48 4.30 29.92
C GLU A 74 11.93 4.01 29.43
N GLY A 75 12.44 4.84 28.50
CA GLY A 75 13.79 4.71 27.95
C GLY A 75 13.97 3.68 26.86
N TYR A 76 12.90 3.09 26.30
CA TYR A 76 13.02 2.18 25.15
C TYR A 76 13.60 2.90 23.94
N SER A 77 14.77 2.44 23.48
CA SER A 77 15.54 3.08 22.39
C SER A 77 15.93 2.14 21.27
N ASP A 78 15.52 0.86 21.33
CA ASP A 78 15.81 -0.14 20.29
C ASP A 78 14.73 -0.14 19.19
N MET A 79 14.95 -0.93 18.14
CA MET A 79 14.00 -1.03 17.04
C MET A 79 12.67 -1.66 17.46
N VAL A 80 11.59 -1.09 17.01
CA VAL A 80 10.25 -1.67 17.05
C VAL A 80 10.00 -2.34 15.70
N VAL A 81 9.68 -3.63 15.69
CA VAL A 81 9.43 -4.40 14.44
C VAL A 81 8.01 -4.92 14.42
N GLN A 82 7.26 -4.56 13.40
CA GLN A 82 5.94 -5.11 13.13
C GLN A 82 6.00 -6.00 11.89
N LYS A 83 5.65 -7.27 12.05
CA LYS A 83 5.77 -8.29 11.01
C LYS A 83 4.42 -8.70 10.45
N ASN A 84 4.45 -9.29 9.24
CA ASN A 84 3.30 -9.94 8.60
C ASN A 84 2.08 -9.01 8.45
N ILE A 85 2.32 -7.74 8.15
CA ILE A 85 1.25 -6.81 7.82
C ILE A 85 0.74 -7.15 6.42
N SER A 86 -0.54 -7.47 6.29
CA SER A 86 -1.13 -7.82 4.99
C SER A 86 -1.03 -6.68 3.98
N VAL A 87 -0.55 -7.00 2.79
CA VAL A 87 -0.52 -6.10 1.63
C VAL A 87 -1.52 -6.59 0.59
N GLN A 88 -2.49 -5.75 0.28
CA GLN A 88 -3.47 -5.96 -0.78
C GLN A 88 -3.51 -4.69 -1.64
N SER A 89 -2.75 -4.71 -2.73
CA SER A 89 -2.57 -3.57 -3.62
C SER A 89 -2.93 -3.95 -5.07
N HIS A 90 -2.77 -3.00 -5.99
CA HIS A 90 -3.01 -3.20 -7.41
C HIS A 90 -1.88 -2.61 -8.22
N CYS A 91 -1.37 -3.41 -9.16
CA CYS A 91 -0.33 -2.99 -10.10
C CYS A 91 -0.86 -1.86 -11.00
N GLU A 92 -0.14 -0.74 -11.07
CA GLU A 92 -0.56 0.41 -11.89
C GLU A 92 -0.58 0.12 -13.40
N HIS A 93 0.20 -0.86 -13.86
CA HIS A 93 0.28 -1.19 -15.28
C HIS A 93 -0.91 -2.01 -15.80
N HIS A 94 -1.51 -2.84 -14.96
CA HIS A 94 -2.55 -3.79 -15.38
C HIS A 94 -3.79 -3.77 -14.49
N MET A 95 -3.80 -2.98 -13.42
CA MET A 95 -4.83 -3.00 -12.36
C MET A 95 -5.05 -4.39 -11.74
N ALA A 96 -4.11 -5.30 -11.94
CA ALA A 96 -4.14 -6.63 -11.36
C ALA A 96 -3.67 -6.60 -9.90
N PRO A 97 -4.20 -7.50 -9.03
CA PRO A 97 -3.84 -7.52 -7.61
C PRO A 97 -2.35 -7.81 -7.37
N ILE A 98 -1.81 -7.15 -6.34
CA ILE A 98 -0.54 -7.45 -5.69
C ILE A 98 -0.91 -7.92 -4.28
N ILE A 99 -0.57 -9.15 -3.93
CA ILE A 99 -0.95 -9.77 -2.66
C ILE A 99 0.31 -10.26 -1.95
N GLY A 100 0.49 -9.85 -0.69
CA GLY A 100 1.68 -10.21 0.06
C GLY A 100 1.65 -9.73 1.49
N ILE A 101 2.84 -9.58 2.05
CA ILE A 101 3.07 -9.13 3.41
C ILE A 101 4.13 -8.02 3.43
N ALA A 102 4.00 -7.12 4.38
CA ALA A 102 5.01 -6.14 4.71
C ALA A 102 5.56 -6.38 6.11
N HIS A 103 6.85 -6.12 6.27
CA HIS A 103 7.52 -6.01 7.55
C HIS A 103 8.04 -4.58 7.67
N VAL A 104 7.74 -3.95 8.79
CA VAL A 104 8.09 -2.55 9.03
C VAL A 104 8.81 -2.46 10.36
N ALA A 105 9.97 -1.81 10.37
CA ALA A 105 10.68 -1.48 11.59
C ALA A 105 11.00 0.01 11.64
N TYR A 106 11.02 0.57 12.84
CA TYR A 106 11.57 1.89 13.10
C TYR A 106 12.34 1.94 14.41
N ILE A 107 13.30 2.84 14.50
CA ILE A 107 14.05 3.13 15.72
C ILE A 107 13.53 4.47 16.23
N PRO A 108 12.85 4.50 17.40
CA PRO A 108 12.30 5.73 17.92
C PRO A 108 13.40 6.74 18.28
N ASN A 109 13.12 8.01 18.10
CA ASN A 109 13.91 9.08 18.69
C ASN A 109 13.43 9.34 20.13
N GLU A 110 12.40 10.17 20.31
CA GLU A 110 11.84 10.48 21.61
C GLU A 110 10.40 9.95 21.76
N ARG A 111 9.77 9.56 20.67
CA ARG A 111 8.35 9.21 20.64
C ARG A 111 8.12 7.91 19.89
N VAL A 112 7.12 7.17 20.35
CA VAL A 112 6.62 5.98 19.66
C VAL A 112 5.21 6.21 19.14
N VAL A 113 4.81 5.39 18.18
CA VAL A 113 3.48 5.41 17.58
C VAL A 113 2.71 4.12 17.91
N GLY A 114 1.39 4.22 18.02
CA GLY A 114 0.57 3.01 18.22
C GLY A 114 0.74 2.04 17.04
N LEU A 115 0.95 0.76 17.34
CA LEU A 115 1.23 -0.29 16.35
C LEU A 115 0.19 -0.36 15.22
N CYS A 116 -1.10 -0.16 15.56
CA CYS A 116 -2.17 -0.11 14.56
C CYS A 116 -2.00 1.02 13.51
N LYS A 117 -1.27 2.08 13.84
CA LYS A 117 -1.03 3.21 12.93
C LYS A 117 -0.05 2.82 11.82
N ILE A 118 0.96 2.02 12.15
CA ILE A 118 1.92 1.49 11.16
C ILE A 118 1.17 0.64 10.13
N ALA A 119 0.34 -0.30 10.59
CA ALA A 119 -0.45 -1.14 9.69
C ALA A 119 -1.42 -0.31 8.81
N ARG A 120 -2.02 0.76 9.35
CA ARG A 120 -2.87 1.66 8.58
C ARG A 120 -2.10 2.44 7.51
N VAL A 121 -0.88 2.89 7.78
CA VAL A 121 -0.04 3.54 6.76
C VAL A 121 0.26 2.58 5.61
N VAL A 122 0.62 1.33 5.92
CA VAL A 122 0.78 0.29 4.90
C VAL A 122 -0.51 0.11 4.09
N GLU A 123 -1.67 0.06 4.75
CA GLU A 123 -2.97 -0.07 4.08
C GLU A 123 -3.26 1.13 3.17
N VAL A 124 -3.08 2.37 3.63
CA VAL A 124 -3.35 3.59 2.84
C VAL A 124 -2.56 3.61 1.54
N PHE A 125 -1.27 3.26 1.60
CA PHE A 125 -0.46 3.21 0.39
C PHE A 125 -0.77 1.98 -0.47
N SER A 126 -1.11 0.84 0.13
CA SER A 126 -1.52 -0.36 -0.61
C SER A 126 -2.82 -0.14 -1.38
N LYS A 127 -3.77 0.62 -0.83
CA LYS A 127 -5.06 0.94 -1.47
C LYS A 127 -4.95 2.06 -2.52
N ARG A 128 -3.91 1.99 -3.36
CA ARG A 128 -3.63 2.87 -4.52
C ARG A 128 -3.12 2.02 -5.67
N LEU A 129 -3.05 2.59 -6.87
CA LEU A 129 -2.31 1.99 -7.97
C LEU A 129 -0.80 2.14 -7.71
N GLN A 130 -0.06 1.03 -7.70
CA GLN A 130 1.33 1.00 -7.23
C GLN A 130 2.28 0.21 -8.15
N THR A 131 3.55 0.58 -8.10
CA THR A 131 4.66 -0.37 -8.22
C THR A 131 5.09 -0.79 -6.82
N GLN A 132 5.64 -1.98 -6.64
CA GLN A 132 6.04 -2.45 -5.32
C GLN A 132 7.19 -1.63 -4.75
N GLU A 133 8.11 -1.19 -5.59
CA GLU A 133 9.24 -0.32 -5.22
C GLU A 133 8.74 1.02 -4.66
N ARG A 134 7.81 1.68 -5.36
CA ARG A 134 7.23 2.94 -4.91
C ARG A 134 6.44 2.78 -3.61
N LEU A 135 5.67 1.70 -3.48
CA LEU A 135 4.95 1.37 -2.25
C LEU A 135 5.89 1.27 -1.06
N THR A 136 6.99 0.52 -1.22
CA THR A 136 8.01 0.32 -0.18
C THR A 136 8.64 1.66 0.26
N VAL A 137 9.03 2.48 -0.71
CA VAL A 137 9.65 3.80 -0.47
C VAL A 137 8.69 4.78 0.20
N GLN A 138 7.42 4.83 -0.25
CA GLN A 138 6.42 5.74 0.32
C GLN A 138 6.13 5.44 1.78
N ILE A 139 6.00 4.15 2.14
CA ILE A 139 5.81 3.74 3.54
C ILE A 139 7.00 4.19 4.38
N ALA A 140 8.23 3.89 3.94
CA ALA A 140 9.43 4.20 4.71
C ALA A 140 9.64 5.70 4.92
N ASN A 141 9.52 6.51 3.85
CA ASN A 141 9.69 7.96 3.95
C ASN A 141 8.63 8.60 4.85
N THR A 142 7.37 8.17 4.74
CA THR A 142 6.30 8.70 5.58
C THR A 142 6.53 8.42 7.06
N LEU A 143 6.97 7.21 7.41
CA LEU A 143 7.31 6.86 8.79
C LEU A 143 8.53 7.66 9.28
N MET A 144 9.57 7.77 8.47
CA MET A 144 10.79 8.52 8.81
C MET A 144 10.48 9.98 9.12
N GLU A 145 9.73 10.65 8.24
CA GLU A 145 9.38 12.07 8.38
C GLU A 145 8.38 12.31 9.53
N SER A 146 7.33 11.49 9.63
CA SER A 146 6.23 11.74 10.57
C SER A 146 6.57 11.38 12.01
N LEU A 147 7.50 10.45 12.23
CA LEU A 147 7.91 10.00 13.56
C LEU A 147 9.24 10.60 14.01
N ASP A 148 9.89 11.39 13.16
CA ASP A 148 11.27 11.84 13.41
C ASP A 148 12.17 10.68 13.87
N ALA A 149 12.02 9.53 13.19
CA ALA A 149 12.68 8.30 13.59
C ALA A 149 14.19 8.35 13.32
N LYS A 150 15.00 7.68 14.14
CA LYS A 150 16.44 7.51 13.90
C LYS A 150 16.73 6.60 12.73
N GLY A 151 15.79 5.74 12.36
CA GLY A 151 15.90 4.85 11.22
C GLY A 151 14.58 4.14 10.95
N VAL A 152 14.37 3.76 9.69
CA VAL A 152 13.21 2.98 9.23
C VAL A 152 13.68 1.90 8.28
N ALA A 153 13.08 0.71 8.39
CA ALA A 153 13.25 -0.40 7.46
C ALA A 153 11.88 -0.91 7.02
N VAL A 154 11.70 -1.11 5.72
CA VAL A 154 10.50 -1.69 5.14
C VAL A 154 10.88 -2.79 4.17
N THR A 155 10.29 -3.97 4.35
CA THR A 155 10.38 -5.11 3.44
C THR A 155 8.99 -5.51 3.00
N ILE A 156 8.78 -5.69 1.70
CA ILE A 156 7.54 -6.23 1.14
C ILE A 156 7.88 -7.48 0.33
N ASP A 157 7.21 -8.59 0.64
CA ASP A 157 7.24 -9.83 -0.14
C ASP A 157 5.85 -10.10 -0.68
N SER A 158 5.70 -10.14 -2.01
CA SER A 158 4.39 -10.27 -2.63
C SER A 158 4.40 -11.00 -3.96
N THR A 159 3.23 -11.54 -4.33
CA THR A 159 2.91 -12.08 -5.65
C THR A 159 2.17 -11.05 -6.48
N HIS A 160 2.49 -10.98 -7.78
CA HIS A 160 1.88 -10.09 -8.74
C HIS A 160 0.97 -10.87 -9.69
N GLN A 161 -0.35 -10.66 -9.61
CA GLN A 161 -1.30 -11.39 -10.44
C GLN A 161 -1.13 -11.07 -11.94
N CYS A 162 -0.56 -9.95 -12.30
CA CYS A 162 -0.19 -9.64 -13.68
C CYS A 162 0.93 -10.55 -14.24
N MET A 163 1.69 -11.24 -13.36
CA MET A 163 2.71 -12.22 -13.75
C MET A 163 2.22 -13.66 -13.62
N THR A 164 1.28 -13.93 -12.72
CA THR A 164 0.80 -15.28 -12.44
C THR A 164 -0.35 -15.70 -13.36
N MET A 165 -1.37 -14.87 -13.53
CA MET A 165 -2.59 -15.16 -14.26
C MET A 165 -2.52 -14.88 -15.77
N ARG A 166 -1.54 -14.09 -16.19
CA ARG A 166 -1.35 -13.69 -17.60
C ARG A 166 0.14 -13.50 -17.91
N GLY A 167 0.45 -13.12 -19.16
CA GLY A 167 1.82 -12.85 -19.59
C GLY A 167 2.73 -14.06 -19.44
N ILE A 168 3.74 -13.95 -18.61
CA ILE A 168 4.76 -15.01 -18.42
C ILE A 168 4.32 -16.18 -17.57
N LYS A 169 3.17 -16.13 -16.91
CA LYS A 169 2.52 -17.21 -16.13
C LYS A 169 3.47 -17.89 -15.13
N LYS A 170 4.13 -17.10 -14.29
CA LYS A 170 5.03 -17.59 -13.23
C LYS A 170 4.30 -17.58 -11.89
N GLU A 171 3.55 -18.66 -11.61
CA GLU A 171 2.64 -18.77 -10.46
C GLU A 171 3.33 -18.70 -9.11
N GLN A 172 4.54 -19.26 -9.00
CA GLN A 172 5.29 -19.32 -7.74
C GLN A 172 6.28 -18.16 -7.55
N ALA A 173 6.39 -17.27 -8.53
CA ALA A 173 7.31 -16.14 -8.42
C ALA A 173 6.81 -15.12 -7.40
N THR A 174 7.65 -14.80 -6.42
CA THR A 174 7.45 -13.67 -5.50
C THR A 174 8.46 -12.57 -5.79
N THR A 175 8.15 -11.37 -5.38
CA THR A 175 9.05 -10.22 -5.48
C THR A 175 9.28 -9.67 -4.09
N VAL A 176 10.55 -9.50 -3.72
CA VAL A 176 10.93 -8.90 -2.44
C VAL A 176 11.56 -7.54 -2.70
N THR A 177 11.05 -6.51 -2.04
CA THR A 177 11.63 -5.16 -2.04
C THR A 177 12.00 -4.75 -0.63
N ASN A 178 13.18 -4.13 -0.48
CA ASN A 178 13.67 -3.60 0.79
C ASN A 178 14.01 -2.12 0.63
N PHE A 179 13.73 -1.32 1.66
CA PHE A 179 14.16 0.06 1.71
C PHE A 179 14.55 0.44 3.14
N TYR A 180 15.73 1.05 3.29
CA TYR A 180 16.36 1.38 4.56
C TYR A 180 16.68 2.88 4.65
N LEU A 181 16.39 3.49 5.79
CA LEU A 181 16.67 4.90 6.07
C LEU A 181 17.34 5.06 7.44
N GLY A 182 18.16 6.11 7.59
CA GLY A 182 18.89 6.43 8.83
C GLY A 182 19.73 5.25 9.29
N GLN A 183 19.70 4.90 10.58
CA GLN A 183 20.54 3.85 11.18
C GLN A 183 20.44 2.50 10.46
N PHE A 184 19.30 2.13 9.90
CA PHE A 184 19.20 0.90 9.10
C PHE A 184 19.98 0.98 7.79
N LYS A 185 20.18 2.16 7.23
CA LYS A 185 21.00 2.36 6.02
C LYS A 185 22.49 2.44 6.33
N ASP A 186 22.82 3.09 7.44
CA ASP A 186 24.20 3.48 7.76
C ASP A 186 24.95 2.41 8.57
N ASP A 187 24.22 1.50 9.27
CA ASP A 187 24.78 0.43 10.10
C ASP A 187 24.21 -0.94 9.73
N LEU A 188 25.05 -1.78 9.15
CA LEU A 188 24.69 -3.14 8.76
C LEU A 188 24.28 -4.03 9.93
N SER A 189 24.67 -3.70 11.16
CA SER A 189 24.25 -4.47 12.34
C SER A 189 22.75 -4.37 12.58
N TYR A 190 22.16 -3.18 12.39
CA TYR A 190 20.71 -2.96 12.46
C TYR A 190 19.97 -3.68 11.32
N GLN A 191 20.50 -3.64 10.09
CA GLN A 191 19.91 -4.39 8.98
C GLN A 191 19.90 -5.89 9.26
N ASN A 192 21.04 -6.45 9.72
CA ASN A 192 21.17 -7.87 10.01
C ASN A 192 20.23 -8.31 11.16
N ARG A 193 20.07 -7.50 12.21
CA ARG A 193 19.13 -7.77 13.29
C ARG A 193 17.69 -7.75 12.77
N TYR A 194 17.32 -6.75 11.99
CA TYR A 194 16.00 -6.64 11.37
C TYR A 194 15.71 -7.86 10.49
N LEU A 195 16.61 -8.22 9.60
CA LEU A 195 16.45 -9.38 8.70
C LEU A 195 16.29 -10.69 9.49
N ARG A 196 16.99 -10.86 10.62
CA ARG A 196 16.80 -12.03 11.51
C ARG A 196 15.40 -12.03 12.15
N PHE A 197 14.87 -10.88 12.54
CA PHE A 197 13.52 -10.81 13.11
C PHE A 197 12.44 -11.17 12.09
N ILE A 198 12.61 -10.82 10.82
CA ILE A 198 11.62 -11.08 9.77
C ILE A 198 11.83 -12.43 9.05
N ALA A 199 13.00 -13.06 9.18
CA ALA A 199 13.22 -14.40 8.67
C ALA A 199 12.17 -15.38 9.23
N LYS A 200 11.70 -16.27 8.37
CA LYS A 200 10.76 -17.35 8.74
C LYS A 200 11.48 -18.49 9.44
#